data_db0f6f897e79c573c3435365e3666c2b
#
_entry.id   db0f6f897e79c573c3435365e3666c2b
#
_cell.length_a   1.000
_cell.length_b   1.000
_cell.length_c   1.000
_cell.angle_alpha   90.00
_cell.angle_beta   90.00
_cell.angle_gamma   90.00
#
_symmetry.space_group_name_H-M   'P 1'
#
loop_
_entity.id
_entity.type
_entity.pdbx_description
1 polymer ?
#
loop_
_entity_poly.entity_id
_entity_poly.type
_entity_poly.pdbx_seq_one_letter_code
_entity_poly.pdbx_strand_id
1 'polypeptide(L)'
;MPDNKTRIKVAREQFLAEPRTAALSVSLGASRGPLTVPIWYQYTPGGEPWVLTGVGTRKARSIEAAGFFSLMAQRLEPTRRYVAVDGAVSQIQPATDDQIVELTRRHLSGDAADRHIDFLRNRGEHLAISMHPEHGLYSDAESF
;
A
#
# COMPACT_ATOMS: atom_id res chain seq x y z
N MET A 1 -12.36 -22.04 18.99
CA MET A 1 -11.28 -22.10 17.98
C MET A 1 -11.75 -21.38 16.73
N PRO A 2 -10.96 -20.43 16.22
CA PRO A 2 -11.30 -19.82 14.96
C PRO A 2 -11.24 -20.83 13.81
N ASP A 3 -12.12 -20.68 12.82
CA ASP A 3 -12.10 -21.54 11.65
C ASP A 3 -10.90 -21.18 10.73
N ASN A 4 -10.74 -21.95 9.66
CA ASN A 4 -9.61 -21.76 8.75
C ASN A 4 -9.67 -20.42 8.01
N LYS A 5 -10.85 -19.96 7.63
CA LYS A 5 -11.04 -18.66 6.99
C LYS A 5 -10.60 -17.51 7.89
N THR A 6 -10.99 -17.56 9.17
CA THR A 6 -10.62 -16.55 10.15
C THR A 6 -9.11 -16.53 10.38
N ARG A 7 -8.46 -17.69 10.46
CA ARG A 7 -7.00 -17.80 10.61
C ARG A 7 -6.28 -17.19 9.42
N ILE A 8 -6.73 -17.47 8.21
CA ILE A 8 -6.15 -16.92 6.98
C ILE A 8 -6.30 -15.41 6.96
N LYS A 9 -7.47 -14.90 7.32
CA LYS A 9 -7.74 -13.47 7.38
C LYS A 9 -6.81 -12.77 8.37
N VAL A 10 -6.69 -13.31 9.58
CA VAL A 10 -5.82 -12.75 10.62
C VAL A 10 -4.36 -12.76 10.17
N ALA A 11 -3.89 -13.89 9.61
CA ALA A 11 -2.51 -14.00 9.13
C ALA A 11 -2.22 -12.99 8.00
N ARG A 12 -3.16 -12.81 7.09
CA ARG A 12 -3.06 -11.85 5.99
C ARG A 12 -2.97 -10.41 6.52
N GLU A 13 -3.85 -10.06 7.44
CA GLU A 13 -3.87 -8.71 8.01
C GLU A 13 -2.59 -8.42 8.80
N GLN A 14 -2.12 -9.38 9.58
CA GLN A 14 -0.87 -9.24 10.34
C GLN A 14 0.33 -9.07 9.41
N PHE A 15 0.40 -9.86 8.35
CA PHE A 15 1.47 -9.76 7.37
C PHE A 15 1.46 -8.39 6.68
N LEU A 16 0.29 -7.94 6.25
CA LEU A 16 0.14 -6.64 5.56
C LEU A 16 0.47 -5.47 6.49
N ALA A 17 0.25 -5.62 7.80
CA ALA A 17 0.55 -4.59 8.78
C ALA A 17 2.05 -4.40 9.01
N GLU A 18 2.88 -5.38 8.67
CA GLU A 18 4.34 -5.25 8.80
C GLU A 18 4.88 -4.30 7.71
N PRO A 19 5.86 -3.43 8.04
CA PRO A 19 6.38 -2.48 7.05
C PRO A 19 7.12 -3.18 5.92
N ARG A 20 6.65 -2.97 4.70
CA ARG A 20 7.27 -3.49 3.47
C ARG A 20 6.98 -2.55 2.31
N THR A 21 7.85 -2.60 1.31
CA THR A 21 7.53 -1.98 0.03
C THR A 21 6.57 -2.90 -0.71
N ALA A 22 5.46 -2.35 -1.17
CA ALA A 22 4.48 -3.08 -1.97
C ALA A 22 4.68 -2.80 -3.45
N ALA A 23 4.13 -3.67 -4.28
CA ALA A 23 3.88 -3.38 -5.69
C ALA A 23 2.46 -2.80 -5.79
N LEU A 24 2.36 -1.60 -6.30
CA LEU A 24 1.08 -0.98 -6.66
C LEU A 24 0.76 -1.36 -8.10
N SER A 25 -0.46 -1.81 -8.34
CA SER A 25 -0.94 -2.10 -9.68
C SER A 25 -2.25 -1.36 -9.95
N VAL A 26 -2.30 -0.63 -11.07
CA VAL A 26 -3.46 0.17 -11.45
C VAL A 26 -3.76 -0.05 -12.92
N SER A 27 -5.01 -0.34 -13.24
CA SER A 27 -5.44 -0.48 -14.65
C SER A 27 -5.26 0.84 -15.40
N LEU A 28 -4.72 0.75 -16.61
CA LEU A 28 -4.58 1.88 -17.53
C LEU A 28 -5.58 1.80 -18.69
N GLY A 29 -6.59 0.94 -18.56
CA GLY A 29 -7.57 0.69 -19.61
C GLY A 29 -7.31 -0.60 -20.37
N ALA A 30 -8.19 -0.93 -21.31
CA ALA A 30 -8.18 -2.21 -21.99
C ALA A 30 -7.04 -2.39 -22.99
N SER A 31 -6.43 -1.30 -23.46
CA SER A 31 -5.40 -1.33 -24.52
C SER A 31 -3.96 -1.37 -24.01
N ARG A 32 -3.77 -1.32 -22.69
CA ARG A 32 -2.45 -1.28 -22.06
C ARG A 32 -2.39 -2.21 -20.87
N GLY A 33 -1.19 -2.71 -20.56
CA GLY A 33 -0.93 -3.36 -19.29
C GLY A 33 -1.07 -2.37 -18.13
N PRO A 34 -1.32 -2.87 -16.91
CA PRO A 34 -1.45 -2.01 -15.73
C PRO A 34 -0.16 -1.29 -15.42
N LEU A 35 -0.28 -0.09 -14.84
CA LEU A 35 0.84 0.59 -14.20
C LEU A 35 1.25 -0.25 -12.99
N THR A 36 2.53 -0.60 -12.89
CA THR A 36 3.03 -1.38 -11.75
C THR A 36 4.33 -0.74 -11.26
N VAL A 37 4.31 -0.26 -10.03
CA VAL A 37 5.44 0.46 -9.42
C VAL A 37 5.58 0.10 -7.95
N PRO A 38 6.80 0.21 -7.39
CA PRO A 38 6.95 0.06 -5.95
C PRO A 38 6.34 1.25 -5.22
N ILE A 39 5.77 0.99 -4.05
CA ILE A 39 5.16 2.03 -3.24
C ILE A 39 5.22 1.64 -1.75
N TRP A 40 5.35 2.64 -0.88
CA TRP A 40 5.12 2.46 0.55
C TRP A 40 3.64 2.63 0.85
N TYR A 41 3.17 1.87 1.81
CA TYR A 41 1.77 1.93 2.25
C TYR A 41 1.72 1.86 3.78
N GLN A 42 0.61 2.31 4.34
CA GLN A 42 0.29 2.12 5.75
C GLN A 42 -0.95 1.25 5.87
N TYR A 43 -0.93 0.35 6.82
CA TYR A 43 -2.08 -0.51 7.09
C TYR A 43 -2.10 -0.92 8.56
N THR A 44 -3.27 -0.83 9.16
CA THR A 44 -3.57 -1.36 10.49
C THR A 44 -4.63 -2.44 10.33
N PRO A 45 -4.48 -3.63 10.97
CA PRO A 45 -5.48 -4.70 10.85
C PRO A 45 -6.90 -4.22 11.12
N GLY A 46 -7.82 -4.60 10.24
CA GLY A 46 -9.21 -4.16 10.29
C GLY A 46 -9.46 -2.80 9.65
N GLY A 47 -8.43 -2.07 9.29
CA GLY A 47 -8.54 -0.77 8.62
C GLY A 47 -8.41 -0.85 7.12
N GLU A 48 -8.17 0.31 6.53
CA GLU A 48 -7.96 0.44 5.09
C GLU A 48 -6.50 0.79 4.80
N PRO A 49 -5.85 0.10 3.86
CA PRO A 49 -4.52 0.51 3.44
C PRO A 49 -4.58 1.86 2.72
N TRP A 50 -3.53 2.66 2.92
CA TRP A 50 -3.42 3.92 2.21
C TRP A 50 -1.98 4.19 1.77
N VAL A 51 -1.87 5.00 0.73
CA VAL A 51 -0.60 5.36 0.10
C VAL A 51 -0.52 6.88 -0.06
N LEU A 52 0.71 7.38 -0.22
CA LEU A 52 0.94 8.78 -0.55
C LEU A 52 1.44 8.89 -1.99
N THR A 53 0.88 9.84 -2.73
CA THR A 53 1.36 10.18 -4.08
C THR A 53 1.42 11.69 -4.22
N GLY A 54 2.36 12.19 -5.02
CA GLY A 54 2.38 13.60 -5.36
C GLY A 54 1.16 14.00 -6.20
N VAL A 55 0.62 15.16 -5.95
CA VAL A 55 -0.50 15.72 -6.73
C VAL A 55 -0.07 15.83 -8.20
N GLY A 56 -0.94 15.36 -9.11
CA GLY A 56 -0.70 15.45 -10.54
C GLY A 56 0.31 14.44 -11.11
N THR A 57 0.83 13.53 -10.28
CA THR A 57 1.72 12.48 -10.76
C THR A 57 0.94 11.44 -11.58
N ARG A 58 1.68 10.64 -12.36
CA ARG A 58 1.08 9.57 -13.14
C ARG A 58 0.34 8.56 -12.25
N LYS A 59 0.94 8.21 -11.11
CA LYS A 59 0.30 7.30 -10.14
C LYS A 59 -1.03 7.86 -9.65
N ALA A 60 -1.04 9.12 -9.20
CA ALA A 60 -2.25 9.76 -8.69
C ALA A 60 -3.34 9.81 -9.76
N ARG A 61 -3.01 10.28 -10.95
CA ARG A 61 -3.98 10.36 -12.06
C ARG A 61 -4.54 9.00 -12.46
N SER A 62 -3.67 7.99 -12.49
CA SER A 62 -4.08 6.63 -12.85
C SER A 62 -5.03 6.03 -11.82
N ILE A 63 -4.76 6.23 -10.54
CA ILE A 63 -5.63 5.76 -9.46
C ILE A 63 -6.98 6.49 -9.52
N GLU A 64 -6.95 7.81 -9.70
CA GLU A 64 -8.18 8.61 -9.80
C GLU A 64 -9.05 8.15 -10.98
N ALA A 65 -8.43 7.90 -12.12
CA ALA A 65 -9.16 7.46 -13.31
C ALA A 65 -9.72 6.06 -13.17
N ALA A 66 -8.96 5.13 -12.61
CA ALA A 66 -9.39 3.74 -12.44
C ALA A 66 -10.40 3.58 -11.30
N GLY A 67 -10.26 4.36 -10.22
CA GLY A 67 -11.08 4.22 -9.03
C GLY A 67 -10.88 2.93 -8.25
N PHE A 68 -9.80 2.20 -8.55
CA PHE A 68 -9.52 0.88 -8.01
C PHE A 68 -8.02 0.60 -8.13
N PHE A 69 -7.42 -0.04 -7.13
CA PHE A 69 -6.03 -0.45 -7.24
C PHE A 69 -5.72 -1.68 -6.40
N SER A 70 -4.56 -2.27 -6.68
CA SER A 70 -4.06 -3.44 -5.97
C SER A 70 -2.74 -3.13 -5.30
N LEU A 71 -2.51 -3.75 -4.15
CA LEU A 71 -1.23 -3.75 -3.47
C LEU A 71 -0.79 -5.19 -3.24
N MET A 72 0.47 -5.49 -3.51
CA MET A 72 1.06 -6.79 -3.21
C MET A 72 2.35 -6.59 -2.42
N ALA A 73 2.41 -7.16 -1.23
CA ALA A 73 3.59 -7.17 -0.38
C ALA A 73 4.12 -8.60 -0.27
N GLN A 74 5.44 -8.75 -0.29
CA GLN A 74 6.06 -10.06 -0.20
C GLN A 74 7.29 -10.04 0.67
N ARG A 75 7.67 -11.23 1.13
CA ARG A 75 8.99 -11.48 1.72
C ARG A 75 9.54 -12.79 1.15
N LEU A 76 10.86 -12.92 1.16
CA LEU A 76 11.52 -14.16 0.75
C LEU A 76 12.09 -14.93 1.94
N GLU A 77 12.49 -14.21 2.99
CA GLU A 77 13.10 -14.77 4.18
C GLU A 77 12.29 -14.44 5.44
N PRO A 78 12.23 -15.29 6.46
CA PRO A 78 12.78 -16.64 6.56
C PRO A 78 12.02 -17.68 5.72
N THR A 79 10.78 -17.38 5.35
CA THR A 79 9.96 -18.18 4.44
C THR A 79 9.28 -17.27 3.44
N ARG A 80 9.05 -17.79 2.25
CA ARG A 80 8.36 -17.00 1.21
C ARG A 80 6.89 -16.83 1.56
N ARG A 81 6.45 -15.58 1.54
CA ARG A 81 5.05 -15.21 1.71
C ARG A 81 4.71 -14.01 0.88
N TYR A 82 3.49 -13.95 0.44
CA TYR A 82 2.95 -12.72 -0.11
C TYR A 82 1.49 -12.50 0.31
N VAL A 83 1.09 -11.25 0.31
CA VAL A 83 -0.30 -10.84 0.44
C VAL A 83 -0.59 -9.84 -0.67
N ALA A 84 -1.66 -10.08 -1.40
CA ALA A 84 -2.19 -9.11 -2.36
C ALA A 84 -3.60 -8.73 -1.93
N VAL A 85 -3.89 -7.44 -1.97
CA VAL A 85 -5.23 -6.91 -1.69
C VAL A 85 -5.61 -5.94 -2.78
N ASP A 86 -6.87 -5.89 -3.12
CA ASP A 86 -7.38 -4.90 -4.05
C ASP A 86 -8.76 -4.40 -3.60
N GLY A 87 -9.12 -3.25 -4.11
CA GLY A 87 -10.42 -2.69 -3.81
C GLY A 87 -10.62 -1.32 -4.42
N ALA A 88 -11.84 -0.84 -4.26
CA ALA A 88 -12.22 0.49 -4.70
C ALA A 88 -11.55 1.56 -3.84
N VAL A 89 -11.16 2.66 -4.48
CA VAL A 89 -10.72 3.85 -3.77
C VAL A 89 -11.85 4.33 -2.88
N SER A 90 -11.58 4.43 -1.58
CA SER A 90 -12.56 4.90 -0.61
C SER A 90 -12.41 6.37 -0.29
N GLN A 91 -11.20 6.91 -0.41
CA GLN A 91 -10.92 8.28 -0.04
C GLN A 91 -9.68 8.80 -0.76
N ILE A 92 -9.78 10.02 -1.28
CA ILE A 92 -8.65 10.78 -1.82
C ILE A 92 -8.67 12.13 -1.12
N GLN A 93 -7.64 12.43 -0.35
CA GLN A 93 -7.56 13.66 0.43
C GLN A 93 -6.16 14.27 0.37
N PRO A 94 -6.03 15.59 0.54
CA PRO A 94 -4.71 16.16 0.76
C PRO A 94 -4.05 15.48 1.95
N ALA A 95 -2.80 15.06 1.78
CA ALA A 95 -2.03 14.43 2.84
C ALA A 95 -1.71 15.46 3.92
N THR A 96 -1.85 15.06 5.18
CA THR A 96 -1.43 15.87 6.31
C THR A 96 0.05 15.66 6.58
N ASP A 97 0.67 16.60 7.27
CA ASP A 97 2.06 16.44 7.70
C ASP A 97 2.23 15.20 8.59
N ASP A 98 1.25 14.95 9.48
CA ASP A 98 1.28 13.76 10.33
C ASP A 98 1.28 12.46 9.51
N GLN A 99 0.55 12.41 8.41
CA GLN A 99 0.56 11.25 7.52
C GLN A 99 1.90 11.06 6.81
N ILE A 100 2.53 12.15 6.40
CA ILE A 100 3.88 12.11 5.81
C ILE A 100 4.88 11.53 6.82
N VAL A 101 4.84 12.03 8.05
CA VAL A 101 5.72 11.57 9.14
C VAL A 101 5.44 10.10 9.47
N GLU A 102 4.17 9.74 9.64
CA GLU A 102 3.76 8.38 10.00
C GLU A 102 4.23 7.35 8.95
N LEU A 103 3.97 7.61 7.69
CA LEU A 103 4.36 6.67 6.63
C LEU A 103 5.89 6.57 6.50
N THR A 104 6.59 7.69 6.60
CA THR A 104 8.04 7.68 6.53
C THR A 104 8.66 6.90 7.67
N ARG A 105 8.20 7.12 8.91
CA ARG A 105 8.76 6.46 10.10
C ARG A 105 8.38 5.00 10.20
N ARG A 106 7.36 4.58 9.47
CA ARG A 106 7.05 3.14 9.30
C ARG A 106 8.18 2.40 8.57
N HIS A 107 8.85 3.07 7.64
CA HIS A 107 9.86 2.46 6.75
C HIS A 107 11.29 2.88 7.04
N LEU A 108 11.49 4.06 7.59
CA LEU A 108 12.82 4.62 7.87
C LEU A 108 12.89 5.09 9.32
N SER A 109 14.11 5.17 9.85
CA SER A 109 14.36 5.68 11.20
C SER A 109 15.50 6.71 11.20
N GLY A 110 15.62 7.46 12.31
CA GLY A 110 16.73 8.38 12.55
C GLY A 110 16.87 9.43 11.45
N ASP A 111 18.13 9.73 11.10
CA ASP A 111 18.45 10.77 10.13
C ASP A 111 17.90 10.49 8.73
N ALA A 112 17.83 9.22 8.35
CA ALA A 112 17.26 8.83 7.05
C ALA A 112 15.77 9.21 6.98
N ALA A 113 15.03 8.98 8.06
CA ALA A 113 13.63 9.38 8.13
C ALA A 113 13.49 10.90 8.09
N ASP A 114 14.30 11.61 8.84
CA ASP A 114 14.25 13.08 8.88
C ASP A 114 14.54 13.69 7.51
N ARG A 115 15.53 13.18 6.79
CA ARG A 115 15.86 13.64 5.43
C ARG A 115 14.74 13.38 4.46
N HIS A 116 14.11 12.21 4.54
CA HIS A 116 13.00 11.86 3.65
C HIS A 116 11.76 12.71 3.91
N ILE A 117 11.46 12.98 5.17
CA ILE A 117 10.35 13.87 5.54
C ILE A 117 10.58 15.26 4.96
N ASP A 118 11.78 15.82 5.12
CA ASP A 118 12.13 17.12 4.54
C ASP A 118 12.02 17.10 3.01
N PHE A 119 12.50 16.04 2.38
CA PHE A 119 12.39 15.84 0.94
C PHE A 119 10.93 15.89 0.47
N LEU A 120 10.04 15.18 1.15
CA LEU A 120 8.62 15.18 0.81
C LEU A 120 7.97 16.54 1.01
N ARG A 121 8.27 17.20 2.13
CA ARG A 121 7.74 18.55 2.43
C ARG A 121 8.12 19.58 1.38
N ASN A 122 9.25 19.40 0.71
CA ASN A 122 9.76 20.32 -0.30
C ASN A 122 9.42 19.93 -1.73
N ARG A 123 8.67 18.83 -1.93
CA ARG A 123 8.32 18.33 -3.27
C ARG A 123 6.89 18.70 -3.69
N GLY A 124 6.27 19.64 -3.01
CA GLY A 124 4.91 20.04 -3.30
C GLY A 124 3.87 19.25 -2.54
N GLU A 125 2.63 19.34 -2.95
CA GLU A 125 1.52 18.72 -2.26
C GLU A 125 1.41 17.23 -2.59
N HIS A 126 0.91 16.47 -1.61
CA HIS A 126 0.68 15.03 -1.72
C HIS A 126 -0.77 14.70 -1.43
N LEU A 127 -1.21 13.59 -1.98
CA LEU A 127 -2.52 13.00 -1.70
C LEU A 127 -2.34 11.73 -0.87
N ALA A 128 -3.22 11.56 0.11
CA ALA A 128 -3.39 10.29 0.81
C ALA A 128 -4.59 9.58 0.17
N ILE A 129 -4.35 8.40 -0.36
CA ILE A 129 -5.36 7.63 -1.08
C ILE A 129 -5.58 6.31 -0.36
N SER A 130 -6.81 6.08 0.10
CA SER A 130 -7.21 4.86 0.80
C SER A 130 -8.02 3.96 -0.13
N MET A 131 -7.93 2.67 0.12
CA MET A 131 -8.68 1.66 -0.62
C MET A 131 -9.49 0.82 0.38
N HIS A 132 -10.73 0.50 0.02
CA HIS A 132 -11.51 -0.46 0.76
C HIS A 132 -11.15 -1.86 0.29
N PRO A 133 -10.51 -2.71 1.14
CA PRO A 133 -10.07 -4.02 0.68
C PRO A 133 -11.28 -4.94 0.43
N GLU A 134 -11.52 -5.28 -0.81
CA GLU A 134 -12.64 -6.13 -1.24
C GLU A 134 -12.22 -7.57 -1.49
N HIS A 135 -11.03 -7.75 -2.06
CA HIS A 135 -10.47 -9.06 -2.37
C HIS A 135 -9.06 -9.17 -1.81
N GLY A 136 -8.69 -10.36 -1.39
CA GLY A 136 -7.36 -10.58 -0.88
C GLY A 136 -6.86 -11.98 -1.19
N LEU A 137 -5.57 -12.08 -1.50
CA LEU A 137 -4.84 -13.33 -1.65
C LEU A 137 -3.74 -13.38 -0.60
N TYR A 138 -3.59 -14.55 0.00
CA TYR A 138 -2.51 -14.83 0.93
C TYR A 138 -1.87 -16.15 0.54
N SER A 139 -0.58 -16.16 0.43
CA SER A 139 0.16 -17.38 0.16
C SER A 139 1.34 -17.51 1.10
N ASP A 140 1.54 -18.71 1.59
CA ASP A 140 2.69 -19.09 2.39
C ASP A 140 3.73 -19.81 1.53
N ALA A 141 4.87 -20.10 2.14
CA ALA A 141 6.15 -20.54 1.58
C ALA A 141 6.14 -21.42 0.33
N GLU A 142 5.13 -22.22 0.12
CA GLU A 142 5.16 -23.26 -0.92
C GLU A 142 4.33 -22.95 -2.16
N SER A 143 3.77 -21.74 -2.24
CA SER A 143 2.84 -21.39 -3.32
C SER A 143 3.43 -20.48 -4.38
N PHE A 144 4.71 -20.19 -4.29
CA PHE A 144 5.38 -19.43 -5.33
C PHE A 144 5.78 -20.32 -6.48
#